data_e3ff79483e87dcba05eb55b77bd6b04f
#
_entry.id   e3ff79483e87dcba05eb55b77bd6b04f
#
_cell.length_a   1.000
_cell.length_b   1.000
_cell.length_c   1.000
_cell.angle_alpha   90.00
_cell.angle_beta   90.00
_cell.angle_gamma   90.00
#
_symmetry.space_group_name_H-M   'P 1'
#
loop_
_entity.id
_entity.type
_entity.pdbx_description
1 polymer ?
#
loop_
_entity_poly.entity_id
_entity_poly.type
_entity_poly.pdbx_seq_one_letter_code
_entity_poly.pdbx_strand_id
1 'polypeptide(L)'
;MTIRLRLILSYIAMVLIPIFLTFLTAMVLTRVFFGTGEAAVNGSNGFQFHGHALSEFWEKINEREQLMNGVKFVAEQDPELFADPKFLAETGEKLQGLQAGLVVVRNGQVAFASADVEQEGLEAELARIDADQEGHSGWMMGRGPEVGGRYTAERVDFAFGDQSAGTLYLLSDLNPLLGKMSRFMPLMFFSLLIIIALTNLLLTFFVSRSILRPLYTLKRAAERIKEGELDRPLLMQRKDEFGEVGEAFEEMRERLKHSIHLQLQYEENRKEMLSNISHDLKTPITGIIACVEGLRDRVADTEEKRDKYIRMIGQKADDMDRMIEELFLFSKLDLKRLPFDFEPVDVYAFLQGCSEELKADPRFAQVQIEFSAAVESPLYVAADRDKLKRVLMNIAENSLHYMNKPDKRMTLELEANPREAIVRIRDNGAGIDEAALPKVFERFYRAEASRSSQSGRSGSGLGLAIVRQIIEAHGGIVRADSRAGVGTAISFTLPRQAQAHPRTDGEAK
;
A
#
# COMPACT_ATOMS: atom_id res chain seq x y z
N MET A 1 3.73 -11.60 -8.73
CA MET A 1 3.98 -12.79 -7.87
C MET A 1 3.61 -12.43 -6.46
N THR A 2 2.68 -13.15 -5.85
CA THR A 2 2.11 -12.84 -4.54
C THR A 2 3.15 -12.97 -3.41
N ILE A 3 2.98 -12.22 -2.32
CA ILE A 3 3.84 -12.28 -1.12
C ILE A 3 3.85 -13.70 -0.56
N ARG A 4 2.67 -14.36 -0.51
CA ARG A 4 2.54 -15.75 -0.05
C ARG A 4 3.42 -16.70 -0.88
N LEU A 5 3.38 -16.57 -2.20
CA LEU A 5 4.18 -17.44 -3.08
C LEU A 5 5.67 -17.19 -2.92
N ARG A 6 6.11 -15.95 -2.73
CA ARG A 6 7.52 -15.60 -2.45
C ARG A 6 8.00 -16.20 -1.13
N LEU A 7 7.18 -16.13 -0.07
CA LEU A 7 7.51 -16.72 1.22
C LEU A 7 7.60 -18.26 1.12
N ILE A 8 6.61 -18.93 0.51
CA ILE A 8 6.63 -20.37 0.32
C ILE A 8 7.88 -20.79 -0.47
N LEU A 9 8.15 -20.13 -1.60
CA LEU A 9 9.34 -20.43 -2.41
C LEU A 9 10.64 -20.19 -1.63
N SER A 10 10.69 -19.14 -0.78
CA SER A 10 11.87 -18.88 0.03
C SER A 10 12.09 -19.96 1.09
N TYR A 11 11.04 -20.46 1.74
CA TYR A 11 11.16 -21.59 2.68
C TYR A 11 11.55 -22.88 1.99
N ILE A 12 10.96 -23.18 0.83
CA ILE A 12 11.33 -24.35 0.03
C ILE A 12 12.79 -24.24 -0.42
N ALA A 13 13.22 -23.09 -0.90
CA ALA A 13 14.60 -22.85 -1.31
C ALA A 13 15.58 -22.96 -0.14
N MET A 14 15.20 -22.53 1.06
CA MET A 14 16.02 -22.65 2.27
C MET A 14 16.37 -24.09 2.63
N VAL A 15 15.48 -25.02 2.30
CA VAL A 15 15.67 -26.45 2.56
C VAL A 15 16.32 -27.16 1.37
N LEU A 16 15.76 -26.96 0.17
CA LEU A 16 16.19 -27.71 -1.01
C LEU A 16 17.56 -27.29 -1.56
N ILE A 17 17.88 -26.00 -1.53
CA ILE A 17 19.17 -25.53 -2.07
C ILE A 17 20.38 -26.07 -1.27
N PRO A 18 20.43 -26.01 0.07
CA PRO A 18 21.50 -26.60 0.84
C PRO A 18 21.63 -28.13 0.62
N ILE A 19 20.49 -28.83 0.60
CA ILE A 19 20.49 -30.30 0.36
C ILE A 19 21.10 -30.62 -1.01
N PHE A 20 20.64 -29.93 -2.05
CA PHE A 20 21.15 -30.14 -3.40
C PHE A 20 22.62 -29.79 -3.54
N LEU A 21 23.05 -28.63 -2.99
CA LEU A 21 24.45 -28.21 -3.02
C LEU A 21 25.34 -29.12 -2.19
N THR A 22 24.87 -29.61 -1.03
CA THR A 22 25.61 -30.57 -0.20
C THR A 22 25.76 -31.90 -0.93
N PHE A 23 24.69 -32.38 -1.59
CA PHE A 23 24.75 -33.60 -2.41
C PHE A 23 25.77 -33.44 -3.57
N LEU A 24 25.72 -32.32 -4.27
CA LEU A 24 26.65 -32.03 -5.36
C LEU A 24 28.11 -31.95 -4.85
N THR A 25 28.32 -31.28 -3.73
CA THR A 25 29.66 -31.17 -3.10
C THR A 25 30.16 -32.53 -2.63
N ALA A 26 29.30 -33.34 -2.01
CA ALA A 26 29.63 -34.71 -1.61
C ALA A 26 30.03 -35.55 -2.80
N MET A 27 29.28 -35.47 -3.91
CA MET A 27 29.61 -36.18 -5.15
C MET A 27 30.96 -35.76 -5.72
N VAL A 28 31.27 -34.47 -5.75
CA VAL A 28 32.55 -33.94 -6.22
C VAL A 28 33.71 -34.37 -5.30
N LEU A 29 33.54 -34.22 -3.99
CA LEU A 29 34.56 -34.63 -3.01
C LEU A 29 34.82 -36.14 -3.06
N THR A 30 33.75 -36.96 -3.16
CA THR A 30 33.92 -38.43 -3.30
C THR A 30 34.71 -38.78 -4.56
N ARG A 31 34.45 -38.08 -5.68
CA ARG A 31 35.23 -38.30 -6.90
C ARG A 31 36.72 -37.89 -6.76
N VAL A 32 36.98 -36.77 -6.06
CA VAL A 32 38.35 -36.27 -5.86
C VAL A 32 39.14 -37.16 -4.91
N PHE A 33 38.54 -37.63 -3.83
CA PHE A 33 39.27 -38.41 -2.79
C PHE A 33 39.31 -39.90 -3.06
N PHE A 34 38.31 -40.47 -3.74
CA PHE A 34 38.17 -41.90 -3.95
C PHE A 34 38.20 -42.30 -5.41
N GLY A 35 38.20 -41.34 -6.36
CA GLY A 35 38.39 -41.63 -7.79
C GLY A 35 39.82 -42.05 -8.06
N THR A 36 40.01 -43.19 -8.74
CA THR A 36 41.29 -43.66 -9.26
C THR A 36 41.76 -42.68 -10.35
N GLY A 37 43.01 -42.29 -10.31
CA GLY A 37 43.62 -41.20 -11.09
C GLY A 37 43.72 -41.36 -12.61
N GLU A 38 42.95 -42.23 -13.24
CA GLU A 38 42.85 -42.40 -14.70
C GLU A 38 41.49 -41.93 -15.25
N ALA A 39 41.14 -40.69 -15.01
CA ALA A 39 40.17 -40.06 -15.86
C ALA A 39 40.90 -39.27 -16.95
N ALA A 40 41.31 -40.02 -18.00
CA ALA A 40 41.75 -39.43 -19.24
C ALA A 40 40.67 -38.44 -19.73
N VAL A 41 41.12 -37.24 -20.05
CA VAL A 41 40.41 -36.25 -20.83
C VAL A 41 40.09 -36.87 -22.20
N ASN A 42 39.03 -37.61 -22.29
CA ASN A 42 38.40 -37.93 -23.57
C ASN A 42 37.07 -37.14 -23.64
N GLY A 43 37.13 -36.06 -24.40
CA GLY A 43 35.98 -35.28 -24.75
C GLY A 43 34.99 -36.10 -25.56
N SER A 44 33.93 -36.54 -24.94
CA SER A 44 32.68 -36.82 -25.60
C SER A 44 31.52 -36.68 -24.63
N ASN A 45 30.60 -35.83 -25.04
CA ASN A 45 29.35 -35.45 -24.43
C ASN A 45 28.59 -36.58 -23.74
N GLY A 46 28.39 -36.46 -22.46
CA GLY A 46 27.44 -37.28 -21.72
C GLY A 46 27.78 -37.32 -20.24
N PHE A 47 26.94 -36.64 -19.40
CA PHE A 47 26.92 -36.88 -17.97
C PHE A 47 26.47 -38.31 -17.69
N GLN A 48 27.37 -39.25 -17.88
CA GLN A 48 27.15 -40.63 -17.41
C GLN A 48 27.52 -40.69 -15.93
N PHE A 49 26.51 -40.89 -15.10
CA PHE A 49 26.64 -41.20 -13.68
C PHE A 49 27.36 -42.55 -13.54
N HIS A 50 28.68 -42.53 -13.63
CA HIS A 50 29.47 -43.73 -13.39
C HIS A 50 29.76 -43.82 -11.91
N GLY A 51 29.01 -44.64 -11.20
CA GLY A 51 29.29 -45.05 -9.83
C GLY A 51 30.58 -45.91 -9.69
N HIS A 52 31.43 -45.91 -10.71
CA HIS A 52 32.58 -46.78 -10.79
C HIS A 52 33.69 -46.53 -9.72
N ALA A 53 33.90 -45.31 -9.28
CA ALA A 53 34.95 -45.02 -8.28
C ALA A 53 34.67 -45.63 -6.90
N LEU A 54 33.40 -45.64 -6.51
CA LEU A 54 32.96 -46.26 -5.25
C LEU A 54 32.84 -47.78 -5.44
N SER A 55 32.36 -48.28 -6.62
CA SER A 55 32.26 -49.68 -6.86
C SER A 55 33.62 -50.36 -6.96
N GLU A 56 34.60 -49.75 -7.63
CA GLU A 56 35.98 -50.25 -7.70
C GLU A 56 36.66 -50.28 -6.34
N PHE A 57 36.41 -49.27 -5.50
CA PHE A 57 36.88 -49.26 -4.14
C PHE A 57 36.27 -50.40 -3.29
N TRP A 58 34.96 -50.60 -3.36
CA TRP A 58 34.29 -51.71 -2.69
C TRP A 58 34.68 -53.08 -3.26
N GLU A 59 34.95 -53.15 -4.56
CA GLU A 59 35.42 -54.35 -5.21
C GLU A 59 36.80 -54.77 -4.69
N LYS A 60 37.75 -53.84 -4.55
CA LYS A 60 39.05 -54.10 -3.94
C LYS A 60 38.98 -54.55 -2.47
N ILE A 61 38.08 -53.92 -1.69
CA ILE A 61 37.85 -54.37 -0.31
C ILE A 61 37.29 -55.78 -0.28
N ASN A 62 36.27 -56.05 -1.12
CA ASN A 62 35.65 -57.38 -1.18
C ASN A 62 36.60 -58.45 -1.67
N GLU A 63 37.43 -58.15 -2.68
CA GLU A 63 38.50 -59.04 -3.15
C GLU A 63 39.51 -59.33 -2.07
N ARG A 64 39.94 -58.31 -1.28
CA ARG A 64 40.81 -58.48 -0.13
C ARG A 64 40.16 -59.39 0.93
N GLU A 65 38.90 -59.16 1.31
CA GLU A 65 38.19 -60.01 2.27
C GLU A 65 38.04 -61.43 1.79
N GLN A 66 37.72 -61.65 0.50
CA GLN A 66 37.66 -62.98 -0.07
C GLN A 66 38.98 -63.70 -0.03
N LEU A 67 40.10 -63.02 -0.36
CA LEU A 67 41.43 -63.60 -0.31
C LEU A 67 41.82 -63.95 1.10
N MET A 68 41.62 -63.01 2.07
CA MET A 68 41.89 -63.24 3.49
C MET A 68 41.09 -64.42 4.05
N ASN A 69 39.82 -64.52 3.75
CA ASN A 69 38.95 -65.67 4.12
C ASN A 69 39.42 -66.97 3.47
N GLY A 70 39.87 -66.89 2.22
CA GLY A 70 40.48 -68.04 1.58
C GLY A 70 41.77 -68.55 2.23
N VAL A 71 42.64 -67.61 2.63
CA VAL A 71 43.88 -67.92 3.36
C VAL A 71 43.57 -68.52 4.73
N LYS A 72 42.58 -68.00 5.47
CA LYS A 72 42.14 -68.60 6.75
C LYS A 72 41.62 -70.02 6.56
N PHE A 73 40.77 -70.23 5.54
CA PHE A 73 40.24 -71.56 5.22
C PHE A 73 41.41 -72.56 4.93
N VAL A 74 42.41 -72.18 4.15
CA VAL A 74 43.61 -72.98 3.91
C VAL A 74 44.37 -73.28 5.22
N ALA A 75 44.50 -72.33 6.11
CA ALA A 75 45.14 -72.52 7.41
C ALA A 75 44.44 -73.57 8.29
N GLU A 76 43.11 -73.68 8.17
CA GLU A 76 42.28 -74.64 8.87
C GLU A 76 42.26 -76.02 8.22
N GLN A 77 42.34 -76.10 6.90
CA GLN A 77 42.14 -77.37 6.16
C GLN A 77 43.44 -78.03 5.72
N ASP A 78 44.44 -77.23 5.34
CA ASP A 78 45.73 -77.74 4.88
C ASP A 78 46.91 -76.86 5.41
N PRO A 79 47.21 -76.93 6.69
CA PRO A 79 48.21 -76.10 7.36
C PRO A 79 49.63 -76.34 6.86
N GLU A 80 49.89 -77.50 6.17
CA GLU A 80 51.19 -77.81 5.63
C GLU A 80 51.64 -76.86 4.52
N LEU A 81 50.71 -76.26 3.79
CA LEU A 81 51.00 -75.25 2.78
C LEU A 81 51.72 -73.98 3.38
N PHE A 82 51.51 -73.67 4.66
CA PHE A 82 52.22 -72.59 5.35
C PHE A 82 53.65 -72.93 5.75
N ALA A 83 54.11 -74.16 5.46
CA ALA A 83 55.54 -74.58 5.49
C ALA A 83 56.24 -74.41 4.14
N ASP A 84 55.48 -74.22 3.04
CA ASP A 84 56.07 -74.06 1.67
C ASP A 84 56.41 -72.55 1.43
N PRO A 85 57.69 -72.22 1.29
CA PRO A 85 58.11 -70.84 1.04
C PRO A 85 57.56 -70.23 -0.24
N LYS A 86 57.26 -71.06 -1.24
CA LYS A 86 56.72 -70.59 -2.51
C LYS A 86 55.28 -70.19 -2.40
N PHE A 87 54.45 -70.96 -1.66
CA PHE A 87 53.08 -70.66 -1.39
C PHE A 87 52.95 -69.33 -0.55
N LEU A 88 53.84 -69.22 0.43
CA LEU A 88 53.86 -68.03 1.27
C LEU A 88 54.25 -66.77 0.48
N ALA A 89 55.26 -66.86 -0.39
CA ALA A 89 55.68 -65.72 -1.21
C ALA A 89 54.61 -65.33 -2.22
N GLU A 90 53.96 -66.25 -2.92
CA GLU A 90 52.89 -65.98 -3.87
C GLU A 90 51.62 -65.39 -3.18
N THR A 91 51.29 -65.91 -2.01
CA THR A 91 50.14 -65.43 -1.22
C THR A 91 50.44 -64.02 -0.64
N GLY A 92 51.65 -63.84 -0.16
CA GLY A 92 52.11 -62.54 0.33
C GLY A 92 52.10 -61.45 -0.77
N GLU A 93 52.58 -61.76 -1.98
CA GLU A 93 52.56 -60.83 -3.10
C GLU A 93 51.12 -60.44 -3.53
N LYS A 94 50.22 -61.45 -3.57
CA LYS A 94 48.78 -61.18 -3.88
C LYS A 94 48.14 -60.29 -2.80
N LEU A 95 48.37 -60.55 -1.51
CA LEU A 95 47.88 -59.74 -0.41
C LEU A 95 48.47 -58.32 -0.45
N GLN A 96 49.77 -58.17 -0.76
CA GLN A 96 50.43 -56.90 -0.92
C GLN A 96 49.75 -56.01 -1.99
N GLY A 97 49.36 -56.63 -3.14
CA GLY A 97 48.58 -55.90 -4.17
C GLY A 97 47.26 -55.38 -3.69
N LEU A 98 46.68 -55.94 -2.62
CA LEU A 98 45.42 -55.54 -1.98
C LEU A 98 45.60 -54.77 -0.66
N GLN A 99 46.82 -54.28 -0.40
CA GLN A 99 47.17 -53.54 0.83
C GLN A 99 46.93 -54.37 2.12
N ALA A 100 47.26 -55.67 2.01
CA ALA A 100 47.25 -56.62 3.12
C ALA A 100 48.56 -57.35 3.22
N GLY A 101 48.89 -57.82 4.40
CA GLY A 101 50.13 -58.59 4.67
C GLY A 101 49.81 -59.92 5.35
N LEU A 102 50.80 -60.80 5.29
CA LEU A 102 50.74 -62.12 5.88
C LEU A 102 51.97 -62.30 6.77
N VAL A 103 51.75 -62.75 8.03
CA VAL A 103 52.82 -63.15 8.94
C VAL A 103 52.48 -64.55 9.47
N VAL A 104 53.41 -65.45 9.36
CA VAL A 104 53.30 -66.82 9.91
C VAL A 104 54.32 -66.99 11.03
N VAL A 105 53.80 -67.37 12.18
CA VAL A 105 54.61 -67.68 13.37
C VAL A 105 54.56 -69.17 13.64
N ARG A 106 55.73 -69.80 13.85
CA ARG A 106 55.85 -71.21 14.22
C ARG A 106 56.64 -71.33 15.53
N ASN A 107 56.03 -72.01 16.48
CA ASN A 107 56.66 -72.18 17.83
C ASN A 107 57.07 -70.87 18.46
N GLY A 108 56.31 -69.78 18.25
CA GLY A 108 56.61 -68.47 18.81
C GLY A 108 57.67 -67.63 18.08
N GLN A 109 58.24 -68.13 16.97
CA GLN A 109 59.15 -67.41 16.09
C GLN A 109 58.53 -67.07 14.76
N VAL A 110 58.82 -65.86 14.23
CA VAL A 110 58.33 -65.46 12.89
C VAL A 110 58.98 -66.34 11.81
N ALA A 111 58.21 -67.22 11.19
CA ALA A 111 58.66 -68.07 10.10
C ALA A 111 58.62 -67.38 8.74
N PHE A 112 57.66 -66.50 8.54
CA PHE A 112 57.49 -65.70 7.33
C PHE A 112 56.79 -64.39 7.62
N ALA A 113 57.22 -63.33 6.97
CA ALA A 113 56.51 -62.06 6.91
C ALA A 113 56.53 -61.54 5.48
N SER A 114 55.42 -61.03 4.99
CA SER A 114 55.34 -60.39 3.67
C SER A 114 56.20 -59.15 3.61
N ALA A 115 56.66 -58.78 2.42
CA ALA A 115 57.68 -57.72 2.24
C ALA A 115 57.30 -56.32 2.76
N ASP A 116 56.04 -56.01 2.85
CA ASP A 116 55.56 -54.72 3.35
C ASP A 116 55.48 -54.58 4.88
N VAL A 117 55.70 -55.68 5.59
CA VAL A 117 55.67 -55.71 7.05
C VAL A 117 57.06 -55.44 7.60
N GLU A 118 57.26 -54.33 8.30
CA GLU A 118 58.54 -54.05 8.98
C GLU A 118 58.89 -55.15 9.99
N GLN A 119 60.04 -55.79 9.79
CA GLN A 119 60.44 -56.94 10.62
C GLN A 119 60.99 -56.53 11.97
N GLU A 120 61.45 -55.26 12.08
CA GLU A 120 62.06 -54.73 13.29
C GLU A 120 61.01 -54.46 14.40
N GLY A 121 61.03 -55.27 15.44
CA GLY A 121 60.05 -55.17 16.53
C GLY A 121 58.72 -55.94 16.35
N LEU A 122 58.54 -56.61 15.22
CA LEU A 122 57.33 -57.34 14.90
C LEU A 122 56.93 -58.42 15.93
N GLU A 123 57.96 -59.20 16.42
CA GLU A 123 57.71 -60.23 17.42
C GLU A 123 57.21 -59.64 18.78
N ALA A 124 57.70 -58.49 19.16
CA ALA A 124 57.29 -57.86 20.41
C ALA A 124 55.86 -57.27 20.28
N GLU A 125 55.46 -56.80 19.08
CA GLU A 125 54.09 -56.31 18.82
C GLU A 125 53.11 -57.44 18.71
N LEU A 126 53.43 -58.54 18.04
CA LEU A 126 52.58 -59.72 17.98
C LEU A 126 52.38 -60.34 19.35
N ALA A 127 53.43 -60.41 20.20
CA ALA A 127 53.29 -60.85 21.58
C ALA A 127 52.39 -59.95 22.45
N ARG A 128 52.30 -58.66 22.15
CA ARG A 128 51.33 -57.75 22.81
C ARG A 128 49.90 -58.09 22.38
N ILE A 129 49.69 -58.35 21.12
CA ILE A 129 48.36 -58.73 20.59
C ILE A 129 47.87 -60.03 21.25
N ASP A 130 48.77 -61.00 21.42
CA ASP A 130 48.46 -62.25 22.10
C ASP A 130 48.08 -62.05 23.57
N ALA A 131 48.76 -61.14 24.29
CA ALA A 131 48.46 -60.79 25.66
C ALA A 131 47.13 -60.00 25.82
N ASP A 132 46.78 -59.14 24.86
CA ASP A 132 45.56 -58.38 24.89
C ASP A 132 44.31 -59.20 24.58
N GLN A 133 44.43 -60.30 23.80
CA GLN A 133 43.27 -61.18 23.49
C GLN A 133 42.87 -62.06 24.68
N GLU A 134 43.73 -62.34 25.65
CA GLU A 134 43.36 -63.08 26.87
C GLU A 134 42.54 -62.25 27.86
N GLY A 135 42.48 -60.90 27.69
CA GLY A 135 41.93 -59.98 28.66
C GLY A 135 40.57 -59.35 28.34
N HIS A 136 40.11 -59.21 27.14
CA HIS A 136 38.90 -58.45 26.82
C HIS A 136 38.12 -58.96 25.60
N SER A 137 36.97 -59.59 25.90
CA SER A 137 35.86 -59.73 24.96
C SER A 137 35.10 -58.42 24.87
N GLY A 138 35.67 -57.40 24.27
CA GLY A 138 35.07 -56.06 24.10
C GLY A 138 35.10 -55.66 22.64
N TRP A 139 34.25 -56.27 21.80
CA TRP A 139 33.98 -55.82 20.45
C TRP A 139 33.11 -54.56 20.47
N MET A 140 33.74 -53.40 20.63
CA MET A 140 33.10 -52.16 20.20
C MET A 140 33.82 -51.63 18.96
N MET A 141 33.10 -51.64 17.84
CA MET A 141 33.50 -51.07 16.56
C MET A 141 34.66 -51.72 15.80
N GLY A 142 34.58 -53.01 15.44
CA GLY A 142 35.24 -53.55 14.24
C GLY A 142 36.75 -53.30 14.02
N ARG A 143 37.50 -52.86 15.07
CA ARG A 143 38.94 -52.67 14.99
C ARG A 143 39.61 -53.82 15.74
N GLY A 144 40.22 -54.71 14.96
CA GLY A 144 41.20 -55.65 15.53
C GLY A 144 42.41 -54.93 16.14
N PRO A 145 43.25 -55.63 16.89
CA PRO A 145 44.49 -55.04 17.47
C PRO A 145 45.36 -54.45 16.36
N GLU A 146 45.89 -53.23 16.65
CA GLU A 146 46.76 -52.51 15.70
C GLU A 146 48.24 -52.95 15.85
N VAL A 147 48.87 -53.28 14.70
CA VAL A 147 50.31 -53.57 14.59
C VAL A 147 51.01 -52.39 13.95
N GLY A 148 52.00 -51.82 14.64
CA GLY A 148 52.78 -50.69 14.13
C GLY A 148 51.96 -49.39 13.93
N GLY A 149 50.76 -49.28 14.52
CA GLY A 149 49.83 -48.17 14.28
C GLY A 149 49.37 -48.03 12.83
N ARG A 150 49.66 -48.99 12.00
CA ARG A 150 49.35 -48.98 10.55
C ARG A 150 48.41 -50.12 10.11
N TYR A 151 48.61 -51.32 10.69
CA TYR A 151 47.86 -52.51 10.29
C TYR A 151 46.89 -52.93 11.40
N THR A 152 45.72 -53.40 11.00
CA THR A 152 44.87 -54.22 11.87
C THR A 152 45.24 -55.69 11.65
N ALA A 153 45.45 -56.42 12.74
CA ALA A 153 45.82 -57.84 12.70
C ALA A 153 44.59 -58.72 13.03
N GLU A 154 44.44 -59.76 12.22
CA GLU A 154 43.49 -60.81 12.48
C GLU A 154 44.26 -62.09 12.66
N ARG A 155 44.09 -62.79 13.79
CA ARG A 155 44.81 -63.99 14.18
C ARG A 155 44.01 -65.25 13.89
N VAL A 156 44.74 -66.26 13.36
CA VAL A 156 44.17 -67.61 13.15
C VAL A 156 45.24 -68.61 13.65
N ASP A 157 44.85 -69.41 14.62
CA ASP A 157 45.71 -70.49 15.14
C ASP A 157 45.50 -71.81 14.42
N PHE A 158 46.54 -72.49 14.14
CA PHE A 158 46.52 -73.77 13.46
C PHE A 158 47.69 -74.69 13.97
N ALA A 159 47.68 -75.95 13.62
CA ALA A 159 48.79 -76.88 13.95
C ALA A 159 49.33 -77.45 12.69
N PHE A 160 50.67 -77.47 12.57
CA PHE A 160 51.35 -78.20 11.47
C PHE A 160 51.24 -79.73 11.69
N GLY A 161 51.45 -80.50 10.68
CA GLY A 161 51.39 -81.99 10.70
C GLY A 161 52.39 -82.63 11.64
N ASP A 162 53.47 -81.92 12.04
CA ASP A 162 54.42 -82.34 13.07
C ASP A 162 54.01 -81.92 14.51
N GLN A 163 52.75 -81.52 14.66
CA GLN A 163 52.17 -81.03 15.92
C GLN A 163 52.79 -79.72 16.44
N SER A 164 53.62 -79.01 15.67
CA SER A 164 54.14 -77.69 16.03
C SER A 164 53.02 -76.67 15.92
N ALA A 165 52.93 -75.75 16.92
CA ALA A 165 51.96 -74.66 16.91
C ALA A 165 52.27 -73.62 15.86
N GLY A 166 51.29 -73.33 15.02
CA GLY A 166 51.31 -72.27 13.99
C GLY A 166 50.29 -71.18 14.28
N THR A 167 50.70 -69.93 14.10
CA THR A 167 49.79 -68.80 14.16
C THR A 167 49.95 -67.96 12.91
N LEU A 168 48.84 -67.69 12.27
CA LEU A 168 48.74 -66.82 11.09
C LEU A 168 48.17 -65.49 11.49
N TYR A 169 48.88 -64.40 11.17
CA TYR A 169 48.41 -63.06 11.28
C TYR A 169 48.16 -62.46 9.90
N LEU A 170 46.88 -62.12 9.62
CA LEU A 170 46.51 -61.39 8.43
C LEU A 170 46.41 -59.88 8.77
N LEU A 171 47.27 -59.12 8.12
CA LEU A 171 47.43 -57.71 8.36
C LEU A 171 46.69 -56.90 7.28
N SER A 172 45.86 -55.95 7.68
CA SER A 172 45.17 -55.04 6.75
C SER A 172 45.71 -53.62 6.96
N ASP A 173 46.29 -53.00 5.93
CA ASP A 173 46.69 -51.58 5.96
C ASP A 173 45.49 -50.67 5.83
N LEU A 174 45.16 -50.01 6.91
CA LEU A 174 44.04 -49.03 6.98
C LEU A 174 44.50 -47.60 6.77
N ASN A 175 45.82 -47.31 6.78
CA ASN A 175 46.36 -45.97 6.68
C ASN A 175 45.94 -45.21 5.44
N PRO A 176 45.89 -45.81 4.23
CA PRO A 176 45.45 -45.09 3.05
C PRO A 176 43.99 -44.68 3.12
N LEU A 177 43.14 -45.49 3.79
CA LEU A 177 41.75 -45.22 4.01
C LEU A 177 41.53 -44.15 5.06
N LEU A 178 42.16 -44.30 6.25
CA LEU A 178 42.06 -43.37 7.36
C LEU A 178 42.62 -41.99 6.97
N GLY A 179 43.73 -41.94 6.20
CA GLY A 179 44.31 -40.71 5.70
C GLY A 179 43.43 -39.95 4.71
N LYS A 180 42.68 -40.68 3.86
CA LYS A 180 41.68 -40.06 2.97
C LYS A 180 40.46 -39.59 3.76
N MET A 181 39.94 -40.40 4.68
CA MET A 181 38.80 -40.07 5.52
C MET A 181 39.08 -38.91 6.47
N SER A 182 40.24 -38.84 7.04
CA SER A 182 40.64 -37.72 7.95
C SER A 182 40.66 -36.35 7.27
N ARG A 183 40.88 -36.31 5.95
CA ARG A 183 40.80 -35.07 5.15
C ARG A 183 39.40 -34.86 4.54
N PHE A 184 38.72 -35.90 4.17
CA PHE A 184 37.39 -35.85 3.54
C PHE A 184 36.31 -35.33 4.52
N MET A 185 36.25 -35.89 5.73
CA MET A 185 35.23 -35.55 6.72
C MET A 185 35.23 -34.07 7.14
N PRO A 186 36.36 -33.45 7.55
CA PRO A 186 36.32 -32.03 7.88
C PRO A 186 36.00 -31.15 6.68
N LEU A 187 36.47 -31.51 5.48
CA LEU A 187 36.14 -30.76 4.26
C LEU A 187 34.65 -30.80 3.93
N MET A 188 34.01 -31.96 4.05
CA MET A 188 32.57 -32.12 3.96
C MET A 188 31.82 -31.27 5.01
N PHE A 189 32.27 -31.31 6.26
CA PHE A 189 31.67 -30.57 7.36
C PHE A 189 31.77 -29.05 7.14
N PHE A 190 32.93 -28.54 6.80
CA PHE A 190 33.11 -27.12 6.53
C PHE A 190 32.37 -26.66 5.28
N SER A 191 32.35 -27.47 4.23
CA SER A 191 31.55 -27.15 3.01
C SER A 191 30.04 -27.05 3.33
N LEU A 192 29.51 -27.94 4.15
CA LEU A 192 28.13 -27.90 4.60
C LEU A 192 27.81 -26.60 5.36
N LEU A 193 28.70 -26.22 6.31
CA LEU A 193 28.50 -24.97 7.06
C LEU A 193 28.53 -23.75 6.14
N ILE A 194 29.44 -23.71 5.18
CA ILE A 194 29.55 -22.60 4.21
C ILE A 194 28.30 -22.54 3.34
N ILE A 195 27.81 -23.68 2.83
CA ILE A 195 26.59 -23.76 2.01
C ILE A 195 25.40 -23.23 2.79
N ILE A 196 25.21 -23.69 4.03
CA ILE A 196 24.10 -23.22 4.89
C ILE A 196 24.23 -21.73 5.16
N ALA A 197 25.42 -21.24 5.54
CA ALA A 197 25.63 -19.82 5.82
C ALA A 197 25.36 -18.94 4.60
N LEU A 198 25.89 -19.32 3.44
CA LEU A 198 25.70 -18.58 2.18
C LEU A 198 24.24 -18.56 1.74
N THR A 199 23.55 -19.72 1.80
CA THR A 199 22.15 -19.83 1.45
C THR A 199 21.28 -18.96 2.35
N ASN A 200 21.49 -18.99 3.66
CA ASN A 200 20.77 -18.13 4.61
C ASN A 200 21.05 -16.65 4.38
N LEU A 201 22.29 -16.26 4.11
CA LEU A 201 22.68 -14.88 3.81
C LEU A 201 21.95 -14.35 2.57
N LEU A 202 21.99 -15.11 1.48
CA LEU A 202 21.32 -14.74 0.22
C LEU A 202 19.81 -14.64 0.42
N LEU A 203 19.22 -15.62 1.09
CA LEU A 203 17.78 -15.65 1.32
C LEU A 203 17.31 -14.47 2.19
N THR A 204 18.04 -14.19 3.28
CA THR A 204 17.77 -13.04 4.15
C THR A 204 17.86 -11.73 3.37
N PHE A 205 18.84 -11.59 2.48
CA PHE A 205 18.97 -10.43 1.61
C PHE A 205 17.75 -10.26 0.69
N PHE A 206 17.28 -11.34 0.03
CA PHE A 206 16.10 -11.31 -0.84
C PHE A 206 14.81 -11.00 -0.07
N VAL A 207 14.60 -11.63 1.08
CA VAL A 207 13.42 -11.37 1.95
C VAL A 207 13.43 -9.93 2.45
N SER A 208 14.58 -9.44 2.92
CA SER A 208 14.72 -8.05 3.37
C SER A 208 14.37 -7.05 2.27
N ARG A 209 14.87 -7.27 1.06
CA ARG A 209 14.60 -6.38 -0.09
C ARG A 209 13.16 -6.50 -0.61
N SER A 210 12.58 -7.70 -0.57
CA SER A 210 11.26 -7.97 -1.15
C SER A 210 10.11 -7.64 -0.21
N ILE A 211 10.29 -7.78 1.10
CA ILE A 211 9.22 -7.66 2.12
C ILE A 211 9.52 -6.54 3.10
N LEU A 212 10.68 -6.53 3.77
CA LEU A 212 10.94 -5.59 4.85
C LEU A 212 11.02 -4.14 4.36
N ARG A 213 11.74 -3.88 3.25
CA ARG A 213 11.86 -2.51 2.72
C ARG A 213 10.52 -1.87 2.35
N PRO A 214 9.62 -2.53 1.58
CA PRO A 214 8.29 -2.00 1.30
C PRO A 214 7.46 -1.72 2.56
N LEU A 215 7.52 -2.62 3.53
CA LEU A 215 6.81 -2.46 4.80
C LEU A 215 7.31 -1.22 5.58
N TYR A 216 8.62 -1.01 5.64
CA TYR A 216 9.20 0.21 6.24
C TYR A 216 8.82 1.48 5.48
N THR A 217 8.69 1.41 4.15
CA THR A 217 8.23 2.55 3.35
C THR A 217 6.78 2.91 3.69
N LEU A 218 5.89 1.92 3.78
CA LEU A 218 4.50 2.12 4.21
C LEU A 218 4.42 2.65 5.65
N LYS A 219 5.21 2.08 6.57
CA LYS A 219 5.27 2.56 7.96
C LYS A 219 5.64 4.05 8.02
N ARG A 220 6.71 4.45 7.32
CA ARG A 220 7.14 5.86 7.29
C ARG A 220 6.10 6.78 6.65
N ALA A 221 5.37 6.30 5.62
CA ALA A 221 4.28 7.05 5.03
C ALA A 221 3.14 7.26 6.03
N ALA A 222 2.76 6.21 6.77
CA ALA A 222 1.75 6.30 7.83
C ALA A 222 2.16 7.26 8.96
N GLU A 223 3.43 7.24 9.39
CA GLU A 223 3.98 8.15 10.39
C GLU A 223 3.89 9.61 9.92
N ARG A 224 4.27 9.90 8.67
CA ARG A 224 4.14 11.24 8.07
C ARG A 224 2.69 11.72 7.99
N ILE A 225 1.77 10.85 7.57
CA ILE A 225 0.34 11.17 7.56
C ILE A 225 -0.15 11.51 8.97
N LYS A 226 0.27 10.75 9.99
CA LYS A 226 -0.04 11.02 11.40
C LYS A 226 0.49 12.39 11.87
N GLU A 227 1.66 12.80 11.39
CA GLU A 227 2.29 14.09 11.69
C GLU A 227 1.70 15.25 10.88
N GLY A 228 0.77 14.97 9.96
CA GLY A 228 0.12 15.97 9.11
C GLY A 228 0.87 16.32 7.83
N GLU A 229 1.98 15.62 7.52
CA GLU A 229 2.70 15.81 6.27
C GLU A 229 1.98 15.12 5.11
N LEU A 230 0.99 15.80 4.51
CA LEU A 230 0.16 15.25 3.43
C LEU A 230 0.65 15.63 2.02
N ASP A 231 1.68 16.46 1.88
CA ASP A 231 2.11 16.97 0.56
C ASP A 231 2.99 16.00 -0.22
N ARG A 232 3.56 15.01 0.44
CA ARG A 232 4.46 14.04 -0.19
C ARG A 232 3.71 12.79 -0.62
N PRO A 233 3.58 12.50 -1.92
CA PRO A 233 2.91 11.30 -2.39
C PRO A 233 3.69 10.03 -2.03
N LEU A 234 2.97 8.93 -1.82
CA LEU A 234 3.54 7.60 -1.67
C LEU A 234 3.64 6.92 -3.04
N LEU A 235 4.78 7.09 -3.70
CA LEU A 235 5.02 6.46 -5.00
C LEU A 235 5.58 5.03 -4.80
N MET A 236 4.72 4.02 -4.90
CA MET A 236 5.10 2.62 -4.92
C MET A 236 4.89 2.03 -6.31
N GLN A 237 5.93 2.01 -7.14
CA GLN A 237 5.89 1.38 -8.47
C GLN A 237 6.04 -0.14 -8.36
N ARG A 238 5.04 -0.82 -7.81
CA ARG A 238 5.01 -2.28 -7.67
C ARG A 238 3.68 -2.84 -8.18
N LYS A 239 3.74 -4.06 -8.75
CA LYS A 239 2.56 -4.79 -9.25
C LYS A 239 2.27 -6.02 -8.37
N ASP A 240 2.44 -5.89 -7.07
CA ASP A 240 2.15 -6.93 -6.07
C ASP A 240 1.26 -6.35 -4.97
N GLU A 241 0.93 -7.15 -3.95
CA GLU A 241 0.05 -6.76 -2.86
C GLU A 241 0.54 -5.51 -2.11
N PHE A 242 1.85 -5.25 -2.09
CA PHE A 242 2.37 -3.99 -1.54
C PHE A 242 2.06 -2.79 -2.43
N GLY A 243 1.97 -2.99 -3.76
CA GLY A 243 1.53 -1.97 -4.70
C GLY A 243 0.07 -1.58 -4.45
N GLU A 244 -0.84 -2.58 -4.34
CA GLU A 244 -2.26 -2.37 -4.05
C GLU A 244 -2.47 -1.64 -2.71
N VAL A 245 -1.75 -2.05 -1.66
CA VAL A 245 -1.79 -1.36 -0.35
C VAL A 245 -1.24 0.06 -0.47
N GLY A 246 -0.17 0.26 -1.25
CA GLY A 246 0.40 1.57 -1.51
C GLY A 246 -0.57 2.52 -2.22
N GLU A 247 -1.29 2.04 -3.22
CA GLU A 247 -2.34 2.80 -3.93
C GLU A 247 -3.50 3.17 -3.00
N ALA A 248 -3.97 2.22 -2.18
CA ALA A 248 -5.02 2.49 -1.20
C ALA A 248 -4.58 3.52 -0.15
N PHE A 249 -3.32 3.48 0.28
CA PHE A 249 -2.74 4.49 1.18
C PHE A 249 -2.66 5.87 0.53
N GLU A 250 -2.29 5.95 -0.75
CA GLU A 250 -2.22 7.20 -1.49
C GLU A 250 -3.60 7.81 -1.69
N GLU A 251 -4.60 7.00 -2.04
CA GLU A 251 -5.98 7.45 -2.14
C GLU A 251 -6.49 7.99 -0.79
N MET A 252 -6.20 7.29 0.30
CA MET A 252 -6.57 7.76 1.66
C MET A 252 -5.89 9.09 1.99
N ARG A 253 -4.58 9.24 1.70
CA ARG A 253 -3.82 10.49 1.90
C ARG A 253 -4.45 11.65 1.13
N GLU A 254 -4.78 11.43 -0.17
CA GLU A 254 -5.39 12.45 -1.01
C GLU A 254 -6.77 12.87 -0.51
N ARG A 255 -7.61 11.91 -0.13
CA ARG A 255 -8.92 12.19 0.46
C ARG A 255 -8.81 12.96 1.76
N LEU A 256 -7.85 12.60 2.62
CA LEU A 256 -7.59 13.32 3.88
C LEU A 256 -7.10 14.75 3.61
N LYS A 257 -6.15 14.94 2.69
CA LYS A 257 -5.66 16.26 2.27
C LYS A 257 -6.80 17.13 1.77
N HIS A 258 -7.64 16.59 0.90
CA HIS A 258 -8.81 17.29 0.36
C HIS A 258 -9.81 17.67 1.47
N SER A 259 -10.10 16.74 2.38
CA SER A 259 -11.00 17.00 3.52
C SER A 259 -10.49 18.12 4.43
N ILE A 260 -9.21 18.11 4.77
CA ILE A 260 -8.59 19.16 5.60
C ILE A 260 -8.63 20.50 4.85
N HIS A 261 -8.33 20.52 3.56
CA HIS A 261 -8.39 21.74 2.76
C HIS A 261 -9.80 22.34 2.75
N LEU A 262 -10.82 21.53 2.54
CA LEU A 262 -12.22 21.96 2.62
C LEU A 262 -12.58 22.48 4.02
N GLN A 263 -12.10 21.82 5.07
CA GLN A 263 -12.36 22.25 6.45
C GLN A 263 -11.71 23.61 6.73
N LEU A 264 -10.48 23.84 6.30
CA LEU A 264 -9.79 25.12 6.45
C LEU A 264 -10.51 26.24 5.68
N GLN A 265 -10.95 25.97 4.44
CA GLN A 265 -11.75 26.93 3.67
C GLN A 265 -13.07 27.24 4.37
N TYR A 266 -13.74 26.24 4.95
CA TYR A 266 -14.97 26.45 5.71
C TYR A 266 -14.75 27.30 6.96
N GLU A 267 -13.66 27.06 7.70
CA GLU A 267 -13.32 27.88 8.87
C GLU A 267 -12.96 29.31 8.51
N GLU A 268 -12.22 29.53 7.43
CA GLU A 268 -11.87 30.86 6.95
C GLU A 268 -13.13 31.63 6.51
N ASN A 269 -13.98 31.01 5.70
CA ASN A 269 -15.26 31.60 5.30
C ASN A 269 -16.15 31.94 6.52
N ARG A 270 -16.14 31.09 7.55
CA ARG A 270 -16.89 31.34 8.80
C ARG A 270 -16.35 32.55 9.57
N LYS A 271 -15.01 32.68 9.66
CA LYS A 271 -14.38 33.84 10.31
C LYS A 271 -14.69 35.14 9.59
N GLU A 272 -14.56 35.11 8.25
CA GLU A 272 -14.90 36.26 7.41
C GLU A 272 -16.37 36.65 7.55
N MET A 273 -17.27 35.68 7.56
CA MET A 273 -18.69 35.86 7.78
C MET A 273 -18.97 36.57 9.11
N LEU A 274 -18.41 36.09 10.23
CA LEU A 274 -18.59 36.67 11.54
C LEU A 274 -18.04 38.13 11.62
N SER A 275 -16.91 38.38 10.97
CA SER A 275 -16.33 39.72 10.88
C SER A 275 -17.24 40.70 10.13
N ASN A 276 -17.76 40.30 8.97
CA ASN A 276 -18.63 41.09 8.13
C ASN A 276 -19.96 41.38 8.80
N ILE A 277 -20.59 40.39 9.45
CA ILE A 277 -21.82 40.57 10.24
C ILE A 277 -21.60 41.57 11.36
N SER A 278 -20.51 41.43 12.09
CA SER A 278 -20.20 42.34 13.21
C SER A 278 -20.05 43.81 12.74
N HIS A 279 -19.36 43.97 11.59
CA HIS A 279 -19.20 45.29 10.96
C HIS A 279 -20.54 45.88 10.52
N ASP A 280 -21.36 45.11 9.84
CA ASP A 280 -22.61 45.57 9.22
C ASP A 280 -23.71 45.85 10.29
N LEU A 281 -23.70 45.12 11.40
CA LEU A 281 -24.54 45.41 12.55
C LEU A 281 -24.06 46.66 13.34
N LYS A 282 -22.75 46.88 13.44
CA LYS A 282 -22.20 48.03 14.15
C LYS A 282 -22.59 49.38 13.52
N THR A 283 -22.65 49.40 12.18
CA THR A 283 -22.97 50.65 11.43
C THR A 283 -24.35 51.25 11.79
N PRO A 284 -25.49 50.49 11.68
CA PRO A 284 -26.79 51.01 12.04
C PRO A 284 -26.89 51.31 13.56
N ILE A 285 -26.28 50.47 14.42
CA ILE A 285 -26.23 50.71 15.87
C ILE A 285 -25.58 52.08 16.18
N THR A 286 -24.42 52.35 15.57
CA THR A 286 -23.73 53.66 15.75
C THR A 286 -24.60 54.82 15.26
N GLY A 287 -25.32 54.61 14.14
CA GLY A 287 -26.28 55.61 13.66
C GLY A 287 -27.44 55.88 14.62
N ILE A 288 -27.99 54.80 15.25
CA ILE A 288 -29.03 54.93 16.28
C ILE A 288 -28.48 55.70 17.50
N ILE A 289 -27.30 55.35 18.00
CA ILE A 289 -26.65 56.00 19.14
C ILE A 289 -26.46 57.48 18.84
N ALA A 290 -25.91 57.82 17.67
CA ALA A 290 -25.72 59.22 17.28
C ALA A 290 -27.05 60.00 17.20
N CYS A 291 -28.13 59.40 16.71
CA CYS A 291 -29.45 60.01 16.70
C CYS A 291 -30.00 60.22 18.13
N VAL A 292 -29.82 59.23 19.01
CA VAL A 292 -30.25 59.33 20.42
C VAL A 292 -29.44 60.41 21.17
N GLU A 293 -28.13 60.47 20.96
CA GLU A 293 -27.28 61.55 21.54
C GLU A 293 -27.69 62.91 21.02
N GLY A 294 -27.98 63.06 19.72
CA GLY A 294 -28.47 64.35 19.16
C GLY A 294 -29.82 64.78 19.72
N LEU A 295 -30.68 63.80 20.06
CA LEU A 295 -31.95 64.15 20.80
C LEU A 295 -31.68 64.51 22.23
N ARG A 296 -30.80 63.82 22.95
CA ARG A 296 -30.46 64.06 24.35
C ARG A 296 -29.75 65.42 24.55
N ASP A 297 -28.82 65.71 23.67
CA ASP A 297 -27.99 66.94 23.76
C ASP A 297 -28.68 68.17 23.14
N ARG A 298 -29.97 68.04 22.82
CA ARG A 298 -30.83 69.09 22.23
C ARG A 298 -30.33 69.66 20.89
N VAL A 299 -29.55 68.89 20.13
CA VAL A 299 -29.17 69.26 18.76
C VAL A 299 -30.41 69.27 17.85
N ALA A 300 -31.39 68.43 18.16
CA ALA A 300 -32.72 68.46 17.57
C ALA A 300 -33.57 69.50 18.35
N ASP A 301 -33.33 70.77 18.11
CA ASP A 301 -33.92 71.96 18.81
C ASP A 301 -35.35 72.32 18.37
N THR A 302 -35.81 71.78 17.20
CA THR A 302 -37.18 71.92 16.67
C THR A 302 -37.92 70.59 16.64
N GLU A 303 -39.24 70.62 16.65
CA GLU A 303 -40.12 69.46 16.56
C GLU A 303 -39.88 68.72 15.29
N GLU A 304 -39.69 69.40 14.19
CA GLU A 304 -39.37 68.76 12.86
C GLU A 304 -38.03 67.98 12.87
N LYS A 305 -37.03 68.53 13.53
CA LYS A 305 -35.74 67.87 13.71
C LYS A 305 -35.87 66.64 14.63
N ARG A 306 -36.63 66.70 15.71
CA ARG A 306 -36.90 65.55 16.59
C ARG A 306 -37.60 64.43 15.85
N ASP A 307 -38.63 64.79 15.13
CA ASP A 307 -39.34 63.81 14.28
C ASP A 307 -38.44 63.18 13.22
N LYS A 308 -37.54 63.98 12.64
CA LYS A 308 -36.54 63.43 11.70
C LYS A 308 -35.59 62.42 12.36
N TYR A 309 -35.08 62.72 13.57
CA TYR A 309 -34.20 61.82 14.30
C TYR A 309 -34.93 60.53 14.70
N ILE A 310 -36.18 60.65 15.20
CA ILE A 310 -37.02 59.49 15.55
C ILE A 310 -37.28 58.62 14.31
N ARG A 311 -37.62 59.22 13.16
CA ARG A 311 -37.78 58.46 11.90
C ARG A 311 -36.48 57.78 11.47
N MET A 312 -35.32 58.43 11.64
CA MET A 312 -34.03 57.83 11.33
C MET A 312 -33.73 56.63 12.24
N ILE A 313 -34.05 56.72 13.55
CA ILE A 313 -33.90 55.59 14.49
C ILE A 313 -34.78 54.43 14.04
N GLY A 314 -36.08 54.67 13.77
CA GLY A 314 -37.02 53.66 13.29
C GLY A 314 -36.50 52.96 12.00
N GLN A 315 -36.05 53.77 11.04
CA GLN A 315 -35.54 53.25 9.78
C GLN A 315 -34.28 52.37 9.98
N LYS A 316 -33.38 52.75 10.90
CA LYS A 316 -32.19 51.96 11.20
C LYS A 316 -32.52 50.69 11.97
N ALA A 317 -33.54 50.70 12.83
CA ALA A 317 -34.05 49.51 13.49
C ALA A 317 -34.66 48.52 12.48
N ASP A 318 -35.49 49.01 11.54
CA ASP A 318 -36.06 48.19 10.46
C ASP A 318 -34.98 47.60 9.54
N ASP A 319 -33.91 48.37 9.23
CA ASP A 319 -32.76 47.88 8.46
C ASP A 319 -32.04 46.73 9.19
N MET A 320 -31.88 46.84 10.53
CA MET A 320 -31.30 45.77 11.34
C MET A 320 -32.16 44.53 11.40
N ASP A 321 -33.48 44.65 11.56
CA ASP A 321 -34.41 43.54 11.63
C ASP A 321 -34.37 42.71 10.31
N ARG A 322 -34.42 43.42 9.18
CA ARG A 322 -34.25 42.76 7.86
C ARG A 322 -32.91 42.03 7.74
N MET A 323 -31.81 42.63 8.19
CA MET A 323 -30.49 42.00 8.15
C MET A 323 -30.44 40.73 9.01
N ILE A 324 -31.05 40.74 10.19
CA ILE A 324 -31.18 39.58 11.07
C ILE A 324 -32.00 38.47 10.41
N GLU A 325 -33.13 38.80 9.77
CA GLU A 325 -33.95 37.85 9.04
C GLU A 325 -33.21 37.20 7.84
N GLU A 326 -32.46 38.01 7.08
CA GLU A 326 -31.63 37.52 5.99
C GLU A 326 -30.53 36.58 6.49
N LEU A 327 -29.87 36.95 7.60
CA LEU A 327 -28.83 36.10 8.22
C LEU A 327 -29.41 34.79 8.75
N PHE A 328 -30.59 34.84 9.38
CA PHE A 328 -31.24 33.64 9.90
C PHE A 328 -31.69 32.71 8.78
N LEU A 329 -32.28 33.26 7.72
CA LEU A 329 -32.63 32.46 6.52
C LEU A 329 -31.38 31.85 5.89
N PHE A 330 -30.33 32.67 5.71
CA PHE A 330 -29.08 32.21 5.14
C PHE A 330 -28.47 31.05 5.96
N SER A 331 -28.44 31.19 7.29
CA SER A 331 -27.94 30.12 8.19
C SER A 331 -28.75 28.83 8.05
N LYS A 332 -30.06 28.90 7.90
CA LYS A 332 -30.91 27.73 7.69
C LYS A 332 -30.67 27.07 6.32
N LEU A 333 -30.47 27.89 5.29
CA LEU A 333 -30.15 27.39 3.93
C LEU A 333 -28.78 26.71 3.89
N ASP A 334 -27.76 27.34 4.49
CA ASP A 334 -26.37 26.80 4.51
C ASP A 334 -26.29 25.45 5.22
N LEU A 335 -27.07 25.26 6.27
CA LEU A 335 -27.17 23.99 7.00
C LEU A 335 -28.09 22.95 6.29
N LYS A 336 -28.65 23.27 5.11
CA LYS A 336 -29.66 22.45 4.44
C LYS A 336 -30.84 22.05 5.34
N ARG A 337 -31.15 22.90 6.32
CA ARG A 337 -32.23 22.69 7.33
C ARG A 337 -33.50 23.46 7.01
N LEU A 338 -33.51 24.23 5.93
CA LEU A 338 -34.72 24.93 5.50
C LEU A 338 -35.62 23.90 4.81
N PRO A 339 -36.86 23.65 5.32
CA PRO A 339 -37.80 22.83 4.60
C PRO A 339 -38.29 23.61 3.37
N PHE A 340 -38.33 22.95 2.23
CA PHE A 340 -38.94 23.45 1.01
C PHE A 340 -40.26 22.72 0.80
N ASP A 341 -41.33 23.47 0.50
CA ASP A 341 -42.64 22.95 0.15
C ASP A 341 -42.82 23.01 -1.38
N PHE A 342 -42.37 21.94 -2.04
CA PHE A 342 -42.41 21.88 -3.50
C PHE A 342 -43.83 21.54 -3.99
N GLU A 343 -44.42 22.47 -4.72
CA GLU A 343 -45.73 22.30 -5.38
C GLU A 343 -45.60 22.56 -6.89
N PRO A 344 -46.56 22.08 -7.72
CA PRO A 344 -46.62 22.46 -9.12
C PRO A 344 -46.98 23.95 -9.25
N VAL A 345 -46.04 24.77 -9.68
CA VAL A 345 -46.21 26.22 -9.87
C VAL A 345 -46.24 26.50 -11.38
N ASP A 346 -47.32 27.15 -11.84
CA ASP A 346 -47.33 27.79 -13.16
C ASP A 346 -46.47 29.06 -13.14
N VAL A 347 -45.27 28.97 -13.71
CA VAL A 347 -44.28 30.07 -13.70
C VAL A 347 -44.79 31.29 -14.45
N TYR A 348 -45.60 31.11 -15.53
CA TYR A 348 -46.15 32.23 -16.26
C TYR A 348 -47.11 33.06 -15.36
N ALA A 349 -48.13 32.40 -14.80
CA ALA A 349 -49.10 33.04 -13.91
C ALA A 349 -48.40 33.61 -12.65
N PHE A 350 -47.42 32.94 -12.13
CA PHE A 350 -46.63 33.39 -10.96
C PHE A 350 -45.86 34.68 -11.26
N LEU A 351 -45.11 34.75 -12.39
CA LEU A 351 -44.34 35.95 -12.77
C LEU A 351 -45.25 37.12 -13.12
N GLN A 352 -46.39 36.86 -13.81
CA GLN A 352 -47.38 37.88 -14.09
C GLN A 352 -47.92 38.49 -12.81
N GLY A 353 -48.34 37.65 -11.83
CA GLY A 353 -48.80 38.13 -10.54
C GLY A 353 -47.72 38.91 -9.76
N CYS A 354 -46.50 38.47 -9.75
CA CYS A 354 -45.36 39.19 -9.14
C CYS A 354 -45.10 40.54 -9.83
N SER A 355 -45.21 40.59 -11.18
CA SER A 355 -45.10 41.89 -11.91
C SER A 355 -46.14 42.90 -11.50
N GLU A 356 -47.40 42.47 -11.32
CA GLU A 356 -48.50 43.30 -10.86
C GLU A 356 -48.33 43.77 -9.41
N GLU A 357 -47.89 42.86 -8.53
CA GLU A 357 -47.53 43.22 -7.15
C GLU A 357 -46.39 44.30 -7.09
N LEU A 358 -45.35 44.14 -7.88
CA LEU A 358 -44.24 45.11 -7.96
C LEU A 358 -44.71 46.45 -8.49
N LYS A 359 -45.65 46.51 -9.47
CA LYS A 359 -46.24 47.76 -9.96
C LYS A 359 -47.09 48.47 -8.91
N ALA A 360 -47.74 47.69 -8.04
CA ALA A 360 -48.59 48.24 -6.96
C ALA A 360 -47.76 48.68 -5.73
N ASP A 361 -46.51 48.23 -5.60
CA ASP A 361 -45.66 48.57 -4.45
C ASP A 361 -45.15 50.02 -4.54
N PRO A 362 -45.41 50.89 -3.54
CA PRO A 362 -44.93 52.27 -3.54
C PRO A 362 -43.44 52.44 -3.73
N ARG A 363 -42.62 51.45 -3.37
CA ARG A 363 -41.16 51.49 -3.53
C ARG A 363 -40.74 51.53 -4.98
N PHE A 364 -41.56 50.92 -5.88
CA PHE A 364 -41.31 50.83 -7.32
C PHE A 364 -42.13 51.80 -8.15
N ALA A 365 -42.81 52.76 -7.51
CA ALA A 365 -43.69 53.71 -8.20
C ALA A 365 -43.01 54.51 -9.33
N GLN A 366 -41.69 54.67 -9.29
CA GLN A 366 -40.90 55.38 -10.30
C GLN A 366 -40.23 54.43 -11.32
N VAL A 367 -40.54 53.13 -11.31
CA VAL A 367 -39.96 52.11 -12.16
C VAL A 367 -40.99 51.66 -13.17
N GLN A 368 -40.62 51.71 -14.46
CA GLN A 368 -41.45 51.08 -15.50
C GLN A 368 -41.16 49.57 -15.47
N ILE A 369 -42.20 48.79 -15.08
CA ILE A 369 -42.06 47.34 -14.95
C ILE A 369 -42.86 46.71 -16.10
N GLU A 370 -42.18 45.88 -16.90
CA GLU A 370 -42.74 45.15 -18.00
C GLU A 370 -42.58 43.62 -17.78
N PHE A 371 -43.61 42.86 -18.14
CA PHE A 371 -43.54 41.40 -18.19
C PHE A 371 -43.61 40.96 -19.66
N SER A 372 -42.66 40.16 -20.08
CA SER A 372 -42.57 39.59 -21.45
C SER A 372 -42.37 38.08 -21.35
N ALA A 373 -43.16 37.32 -22.09
CA ALA A 373 -43.03 35.87 -22.14
C ALA A 373 -42.97 35.40 -23.59
N ALA A 374 -41.96 34.62 -23.90
CA ALA A 374 -41.81 33.92 -25.20
C ALA A 374 -42.49 32.53 -25.20
N VAL A 375 -43.25 32.23 -24.16
CA VAL A 375 -43.93 30.93 -23.95
C VAL A 375 -45.37 31.11 -23.63
N GLU A 376 -46.21 30.15 -24.02
CA GLU A 376 -47.63 30.15 -23.68
C GLU A 376 -47.85 29.51 -22.30
N SER A 377 -48.85 30.00 -21.54
CA SER A 377 -49.32 29.43 -20.29
C SER A 377 -50.16 28.16 -20.54
N PRO A 378 -50.13 27.16 -19.64
CA PRO A 378 -49.33 27.06 -18.40
C PRO A 378 -47.95 26.42 -18.59
N LEU A 379 -46.96 26.90 -17.79
CA LEU A 379 -45.61 26.36 -17.71
C LEU A 379 -45.32 25.88 -16.28
N TYR A 380 -45.46 24.59 -16.01
CA TYR A 380 -45.33 24.06 -14.67
C TYR A 380 -43.91 23.65 -14.34
N VAL A 381 -43.49 24.01 -13.12
CA VAL A 381 -42.26 23.58 -12.45
C VAL A 381 -42.58 23.11 -11.03
N ALA A 382 -41.76 22.23 -10.46
CA ALA A 382 -41.83 21.89 -9.03
C ALA A 382 -41.07 22.95 -8.25
N ALA A 383 -41.77 23.78 -7.49
CA ALA A 383 -41.15 24.89 -6.77
C ALA A 383 -41.89 25.24 -5.48
N ASP A 384 -41.15 25.80 -4.53
CA ASP A 384 -41.68 26.49 -3.35
C ASP A 384 -42.03 27.94 -3.75
N ARG A 385 -43.32 28.24 -3.81
CA ARG A 385 -43.84 29.53 -4.27
C ARG A 385 -43.32 30.69 -3.43
N ASP A 386 -43.25 30.55 -2.10
CA ASP A 386 -42.81 31.61 -1.21
C ASP A 386 -41.34 31.90 -1.36
N LYS A 387 -40.53 30.85 -1.54
CA LYS A 387 -39.09 30.99 -1.78
C LYS A 387 -38.82 31.61 -3.14
N LEU A 388 -39.57 31.20 -4.20
CA LEU A 388 -39.45 31.85 -5.51
C LEU A 388 -39.84 33.31 -5.45
N LYS A 389 -40.91 33.68 -4.69
CA LYS A 389 -41.28 35.07 -4.48
C LYS A 389 -40.11 35.86 -3.85
N ARG A 390 -39.46 35.26 -2.85
CA ARG A 390 -38.30 35.88 -2.23
C ARG A 390 -37.13 36.05 -3.21
N VAL A 391 -36.89 35.09 -4.10
CA VAL A 391 -35.88 35.22 -5.19
C VAL A 391 -36.17 36.46 -6.03
N LEU A 392 -37.42 36.59 -6.53
CA LEU A 392 -37.80 37.74 -7.34
C LEU A 392 -37.65 39.07 -6.60
N MET A 393 -38.14 39.14 -5.35
CA MET A 393 -38.04 40.35 -4.53
C MET A 393 -36.56 40.76 -4.28
N ASN A 394 -35.69 39.80 -3.95
CA ASN A 394 -34.27 40.09 -3.76
C ASN A 394 -33.60 40.65 -5.02
N ILE A 395 -33.95 40.09 -6.20
CA ILE A 395 -33.42 40.63 -7.47
C ILE A 395 -34.00 41.98 -7.77
N ALA A 396 -35.33 42.18 -7.62
CA ALA A 396 -36.00 43.43 -7.89
C ALA A 396 -35.55 44.59 -6.96
N GLU A 397 -35.40 44.34 -5.66
CA GLU A 397 -34.87 45.31 -4.70
C GLU A 397 -33.40 45.65 -5.01
N ASN A 398 -32.59 44.66 -5.37
CA ASN A 398 -31.24 44.88 -5.82
C ASN A 398 -31.18 45.79 -7.06
N SER A 399 -32.00 45.47 -8.08
CA SER A 399 -32.13 46.29 -9.30
C SER A 399 -32.53 47.72 -8.96
N LEU A 400 -33.56 47.92 -8.11
CA LEU A 400 -34.01 49.25 -7.67
C LEU A 400 -32.89 50.05 -6.99
N HIS A 401 -32.08 49.37 -6.16
CA HIS A 401 -30.99 50.00 -5.43
C HIS A 401 -29.91 50.57 -6.37
N TYR A 402 -29.61 49.86 -7.46
CA TYR A 402 -28.56 50.27 -8.40
C TYR A 402 -29.05 51.02 -9.64
N MET A 403 -30.35 51.29 -9.76
CA MET A 403 -30.91 52.16 -10.80
C MET A 403 -30.67 53.61 -10.49
N ASN A 404 -29.76 54.25 -11.21
CA ASN A 404 -29.37 55.65 -11.04
C ASN A 404 -29.86 56.59 -12.14
N LYS A 405 -30.57 56.04 -13.17
CA LYS A 405 -31.14 56.81 -14.28
C LYS A 405 -32.48 57.42 -13.95
N PRO A 406 -32.86 58.54 -14.56
CA PRO A 406 -34.19 59.17 -14.33
C PRO A 406 -35.35 58.29 -14.85
N ASP A 407 -35.17 57.60 -15.96
CA ASP A 407 -36.12 56.62 -16.51
C ASP A 407 -35.75 55.20 -16.06
N LYS A 408 -36.20 54.81 -14.91
CA LYS A 408 -35.95 53.48 -14.35
C LYS A 408 -36.81 52.44 -15.07
N ARG A 409 -36.17 51.39 -15.60
CA ARG A 409 -36.87 50.30 -16.29
C ARG A 409 -36.41 48.94 -15.75
N MET A 410 -37.42 48.06 -15.55
CA MET A 410 -37.21 46.69 -15.16
C MET A 410 -38.07 45.81 -16.02
N THR A 411 -37.47 44.76 -16.62
CA THR A 411 -38.18 43.79 -17.46
C THR A 411 -38.05 42.40 -16.84
N LEU A 412 -39.21 41.73 -16.64
CA LEU A 412 -39.26 40.32 -16.27
C LEU A 412 -39.51 39.54 -17.58
N GLU A 413 -38.55 38.67 -17.93
CA GLU A 413 -38.64 37.87 -19.16
C GLU A 413 -38.79 36.39 -18.79
N LEU A 414 -39.70 35.66 -19.50
CA LEU A 414 -39.87 34.23 -19.34
C LEU A 414 -39.61 33.53 -20.68
N GLU A 415 -38.63 32.68 -20.71
CA GLU A 415 -38.34 31.78 -21.82
C GLU A 415 -38.43 30.33 -21.35
N ALA A 416 -38.58 29.38 -22.25
CA ALA A 416 -38.48 27.96 -21.91
C ALA A 416 -37.79 27.17 -23.01
N ASN A 417 -37.05 26.18 -22.59
CA ASN A 417 -36.56 25.12 -23.44
C ASN A 417 -37.25 23.79 -23.04
N PRO A 418 -37.02 22.66 -23.71
CA PRO A 418 -37.69 21.40 -23.38
C PRO A 418 -37.41 20.89 -21.95
N ARG A 419 -36.34 21.35 -21.30
CA ARG A 419 -35.92 20.85 -19.99
C ARG A 419 -36.15 21.85 -18.85
N GLU A 420 -36.13 23.16 -19.16
CA GLU A 420 -36.09 24.20 -18.15
C GLU A 420 -36.93 25.41 -18.51
N ALA A 421 -37.51 26.05 -17.49
CA ALA A 421 -38.00 27.41 -17.58
C ALA A 421 -36.83 28.36 -17.27
N ILE A 422 -36.67 29.41 -18.01
CA ILE A 422 -35.65 30.44 -17.87
C ILE A 422 -36.33 31.75 -17.53
N VAL A 423 -36.05 32.25 -16.34
CA VAL A 423 -36.52 33.55 -15.86
C VAL A 423 -35.36 34.53 -15.88
N ARG A 424 -35.58 35.72 -16.49
CA ARG A 424 -34.58 36.78 -16.53
C ARG A 424 -35.19 38.09 -16.04
N ILE A 425 -34.50 38.75 -15.12
CA ILE A 425 -34.89 40.08 -14.64
C ILE A 425 -33.80 41.03 -15.06
N ARG A 426 -34.18 42.00 -15.91
CA ARG A 426 -33.22 42.98 -16.48
C ARG A 426 -33.58 44.36 -15.96
N ASP A 427 -32.55 45.11 -15.56
CA ASP A 427 -32.61 46.52 -15.19
C ASP A 427 -31.74 47.38 -16.13
N ASN A 428 -32.02 48.68 -16.14
CA ASN A 428 -31.19 49.67 -16.83
C ASN A 428 -30.30 50.48 -15.90
N GLY A 429 -29.89 49.90 -14.76
CA GLY A 429 -29.09 50.52 -13.73
C GLY A 429 -27.65 50.83 -14.11
N ALA A 430 -26.80 51.01 -13.11
CA ALA A 430 -25.37 51.34 -13.29
C ALA A 430 -24.56 50.24 -13.95
N GLY A 431 -25.04 48.98 -13.91
CA GLY A 431 -24.30 47.80 -14.34
C GLY A 431 -23.20 47.41 -13.37
N ILE A 432 -22.56 46.31 -13.67
CA ILE A 432 -21.51 45.67 -12.86
C ILE A 432 -20.27 45.52 -13.73
N ASP A 433 -19.11 45.78 -13.16
CA ASP A 433 -17.82 45.56 -13.82
C ASP A 433 -17.61 44.06 -14.09
N GLU A 434 -17.02 43.72 -15.23
CA GLU A 434 -16.74 42.35 -15.66
C GLU A 434 -15.93 41.56 -14.63
N ALA A 435 -14.96 42.21 -13.98
CA ALA A 435 -14.14 41.61 -12.91
C ALA A 435 -14.94 41.26 -11.64
N ALA A 436 -16.09 41.92 -11.41
CA ALA A 436 -16.96 41.70 -10.26
C ALA A 436 -18.03 40.66 -10.50
N LEU A 437 -18.43 40.41 -11.75
CA LEU A 437 -19.52 39.51 -12.13
C LEU A 437 -19.38 38.08 -11.55
N PRO A 438 -18.23 37.41 -11.52
CA PRO A 438 -18.12 36.08 -10.93
C PRO A 438 -18.43 36.04 -9.44
N LYS A 439 -18.29 37.19 -8.74
CA LYS A 439 -18.38 37.29 -7.27
C LYS A 439 -19.70 37.79 -6.76
N VAL A 440 -20.62 38.28 -7.63
CA VAL A 440 -21.88 38.92 -7.20
C VAL A 440 -22.81 37.98 -6.43
N PHE A 441 -22.65 36.66 -6.57
CA PHE A 441 -23.39 35.64 -5.82
C PHE A 441 -22.62 35.13 -4.60
N GLU A 442 -21.38 35.65 -4.34
CA GLU A 442 -20.65 35.33 -3.13
C GLU A 442 -21.25 36.05 -1.92
N ARG A 443 -21.10 35.45 -0.76
CA ARG A 443 -21.63 35.95 0.50
C ARG A 443 -20.96 37.26 0.87
N PHE A 444 -21.76 38.25 1.32
CA PHE A 444 -21.26 39.58 1.77
C PHE A 444 -20.46 40.33 0.69
N TYR A 445 -20.49 39.86 -0.54
CA TYR A 445 -19.80 40.56 -1.62
C TYR A 445 -20.52 41.85 -1.98
N ARG A 446 -19.78 42.95 -2.07
CA ARG A 446 -20.24 44.25 -2.51
C ARG A 446 -19.18 44.89 -3.40
N ALA A 447 -19.58 45.32 -4.59
CA ALA A 447 -18.67 46.04 -5.47
C ALA A 447 -18.21 47.36 -4.81
N GLU A 448 -16.91 47.71 -4.98
CA GLU A 448 -16.30 48.88 -4.29
C GLU A 448 -17.03 50.17 -4.59
N ALA A 449 -17.60 50.35 -5.75
CA ALA A 449 -18.43 51.49 -6.13
C ALA A 449 -19.68 51.67 -5.24
N SER A 450 -20.18 50.60 -4.60
CA SER A 450 -21.34 50.64 -3.70
C SER A 450 -21.00 51.02 -2.24
N ARG A 451 -19.71 50.97 -1.86
CA ARG A 451 -19.23 51.37 -0.51
C ARG A 451 -19.20 52.88 -0.34
N SER A 452 -19.08 53.65 -1.43
CA SER A 452 -18.95 55.10 -1.43
C SER A 452 -20.25 55.87 -1.67
N SER A 453 -21.38 55.18 -1.99
CA SER A 453 -22.66 55.88 -2.22
C SER A 453 -23.27 56.35 -0.93
N GLN A 454 -23.39 57.70 -0.77
CA GLN A 454 -24.02 58.41 0.35
C GLN A 454 -25.53 58.17 0.49
N SER A 455 -26.14 57.31 -0.33
CA SER A 455 -27.56 56.93 -0.19
C SER A 455 -27.67 55.92 0.94
N GLY A 456 -28.11 56.31 2.09
CA GLY A 456 -28.19 55.62 3.40
C GLY A 456 -28.88 54.26 3.50
N ARG A 457 -28.98 53.50 2.41
CA ARG A 457 -29.46 52.11 2.37
C ARG A 457 -28.30 51.18 2.03
N SER A 458 -27.73 50.62 3.05
CA SER A 458 -26.67 49.62 2.93
C SER A 458 -27.29 48.23 2.78
N GLY A 459 -27.11 47.56 1.64
CA GLY A 459 -27.52 46.16 1.49
C GLY A 459 -26.53 45.23 2.22
N SER A 460 -27.04 44.12 2.80
CA SER A 460 -26.26 43.12 3.55
C SER A 460 -25.25 42.33 2.70
N GLY A 461 -25.34 42.38 1.37
CA GLY A 461 -24.59 41.52 0.47
C GLY A 461 -25.01 40.04 0.52
N LEU A 462 -26.13 39.74 1.20
CA LEU A 462 -26.67 38.36 1.29
C LEU A 462 -27.76 38.11 0.25
N GLY A 463 -28.44 39.14 -0.28
CA GLY A 463 -29.62 38.99 -1.15
C GLY A 463 -29.37 38.06 -2.38
N LEU A 464 -28.31 38.32 -3.17
CA LEU A 464 -27.99 37.50 -4.34
C LEU A 464 -27.41 36.10 -3.93
N ALA A 465 -26.71 35.98 -2.80
CA ALA A 465 -26.30 34.68 -2.28
C ALA A 465 -27.51 33.82 -1.88
N ILE A 466 -28.55 34.41 -1.27
CA ILE A 466 -29.81 33.75 -0.96
C ILE A 466 -30.52 33.31 -2.26
N VAL A 467 -30.55 34.18 -3.29
CA VAL A 467 -31.08 33.83 -4.63
C VAL A 467 -30.41 32.57 -5.15
N ARG A 468 -29.08 32.55 -5.15
CA ARG A 468 -28.32 31.37 -5.62
C ARG A 468 -28.67 30.11 -4.84
N GLN A 469 -28.67 30.15 -3.52
CA GLN A 469 -28.96 28.98 -2.69
C GLN A 469 -30.40 28.46 -2.88
N ILE A 470 -31.38 29.34 -3.01
CA ILE A 470 -32.79 28.92 -3.28
C ILE A 470 -32.88 28.27 -4.65
N ILE A 471 -32.31 28.87 -5.69
CA ILE A 471 -32.37 28.32 -7.05
C ILE A 471 -31.61 26.99 -7.15
N GLU A 472 -30.44 26.89 -6.54
CA GLU A 472 -29.69 25.61 -6.47
C GLU A 472 -30.51 24.51 -5.74
N ALA A 473 -31.25 24.86 -4.69
CA ALA A 473 -32.15 23.94 -3.99
C ALA A 473 -33.33 23.49 -4.84
N HIS A 474 -33.77 24.32 -5.82
CA HIS A 474 -34.74 23.96 -6.82
C HIS A 474 -34.16 23.20 -8.02
N GLY A 475 -32.87 22.85 -8.01
CA GLY A 475 -32.16 22.16 -9.09
C GLY A 475 -31.89 23.04 -10.30
N GLY A 476 -31.93 24.36 -10.14
CA GLY A 476 -31.65 25.35 -11.17
C GLY A 476 -30.27 25.97 -11.07
N ILE A 477 -29.96 26.87 -11.98
CA ILE A 477 -28.71 27.61 -12.06
C ILE A 477 -29.03 29.11 -12.14
N VAL A 478 -28.24 29.96 -11.46
CA VAL A 478 -28.33 31.41 -11.55
C VAL A 478 -27.12 31.98 -12.30
N ARG A 479 -27.34 33.02 -13.11
CA ARG A 479 -26.32 33.76 -13.86
C ARG A 479 -26.59 35.25 -13.83
N ALA A 480 -25.50 36.04 -13.92
CA ALA A 480 -25.56 37.48 -14.06
C ALA A 480 -24.85 37.89 -15.36
N ASP A 481 -25.51 38.68 -16.16
CA ASP A 481 -24.97 39.32 -17.34
C ASP A 481 -25.09 40.84 -17.14
N SER A 482 -24.00 41.58 -17.24
CA SER A 482 -24.05 43.01 -16.99
C SER A 482 -22.98 43.75 -17.81
N ARG A 483 -23.30 45.00 -18.11
CA ARG A 483 -22.36 45.93 -18.71
C ARG A 483 -22.42 47.26 -17.99
N ALA A 484 -21.26 47.72 -17.53
CA ALA A 484 -21.16 48.99 -16.81
C ALA A 484 -21.79 50.13 -17.62
N GLY A 485 -22.63 50.96 -17.00
CA GLY A 485 -23.38 52.07 -17.61
C GLY A 485 -24.64 51.68 -18.39
N VAL A 486 -24.82 50.41 -18.70
CA VAL A 486 -25.95 49.90 -19.47
C VAL A 486 -27.05 49.33 -18.58
N GLY A 487 -26.71 48.38 -17.70
CA GLY A 487 -27.63 47.71 -16.78
C GLY A 487 -27.20 46.27 -16.49
N THR A 488 -28.01 45.58 -15.69
CA THR A 488 -27.77 44.20 -15.27
C THR A 488 -28.94 43.30 -15.62
N ALA A 489 -28.68 42.07 -15.98
CA ALA A 489 -29.67 41.00 -16.16
C ALA A 489 -29.30 39.82 -15.25
N ILE A 490 -30.15 39.48 -14.28
CA ILE A 490 -30.03 38.27 -13.49
C ILE A 490 -30.97 37.23 -14.08
N SER A 491 -30.42 36.08 -14.45
CA SER A 491 -31.21 34.98 -14.99
C SER A 491 -31.06 33.73 -14.13
N PHE A 492 -32.17 32.97 -14.02
CA PHE A 492 -32.15 31.67 -13.35
C PHE A 492 -33.00 30.65 -14.10
N THR A 493 -32.63 29.36 -13.91
CA THR A 493 -33.37 28.26 -14.52
C THR A 493 -34.12 27.46 -13.46
N LEU A 494 -35.23 26.87 -13.85
CA LEU A 494 -36.02 25.94 -13.04
C LEU A 494 -36.35 24.71 -13.89
N PRO A 495 -36.06 23.47 -13.42
CA PRO A 495 -36.39 22.25 -14.15
C PRO A 495 -37.87 22.14 -14.41
N ARG A 496 -38.28 21.87 -15.65
CA ARG A 496 -39.67 21.66 -16.01
C ARG A 496 -40.14 20.32 -15.45
N GLN A 497 -41.34 20.34 -14.90
CA GLN A 497 -42.05 19.10 -14.60
C GLN A 497 -42.59 18.53 -15.90
N ALA A 498 -42.23 17.28 -16.25
CA ALA A 498 -42.87 16.60 -17.40
C ALA A 498 -44.39 16.62 -17.16
N GLN A 499 -45.17 17.15 -18.13
CA GLN A 499 -46.63 17.11 -18.04
C GLN A 499 -47.03 15.65 -17.83
N ALA A 500 -47.49 15.31 -16.63
CA ALA A 500 -48.25 14.11 -16.44
C ALA A 500 -49.53 14.30 -17.29
N HIS A 501 -49.60 13.66 -18.45
CA HIS A 501 -50.87 13.55 -19.18
C HIS A 501 -51.91 13.02 -18.19
N PRO A 502 -53.05 13.68 -18.01
CA PRO A 502 -54.14 13.09 -17.25
C PRO A 502 -54.43 11.75 -17.93
N ARG A 503 -54.26 10.65 -17.18
CA ARG A 503 -54.79 9.35 -17.59
C ARG A 503 -56.29 9.58 -17.82
N THR A 504 -56.70 9.58 -19.07
CA THR A 504 -58.12 9.40 -19.45
C THR A 504 -58.50 8.01 -18.96
N ASP A 505 -59.02 7.94 -17.72
CA ASP A 505 -59.84 6.81 -17.27
C ASP A 505 -61.10 6.85 -18.10
N GLY A 506 -61.13 6.08 -19.15
CA GLY A 506 -62.28 5.97 -20.03
C GLY A 506 -62.08 4.86 -21.02
N GLU A 507 -62.23 3.61 -20.52
CA GLU A 507 -62.98 2.60 -21.25
C GLU A 507 -63.12 1.35 -20.39
N ALA A 508 -64.26 1.33 -19.64
CA ALA A 508 -64.87 0.09 -19.17
C ALA A 508 -65.37 -0.68 -20.34
N LYS A 509 -65.01 -1.90 -20.54
CA LYS A 509 -65.87 -3.01 -20.97
C LYS A 509 -65.26 -4.35 -20.56
#